data_e7e58c04e57199a5675530ff926fb767
#
_entry.id   e7e58c04e57199a5675530ff926fb767
#
_cell.length_a   1.000
_cell.length_b   1.000
_cell.length_c   1.000
_cell.angle_alpha   90.00
_cell.angle_beta   90.00
_cell.angle_gamma   90.00
#
_symmetry.space_group_name_H-M   'P 1'
#
loop_
_entity.id
_entity.type
_entity.pdbx_description
1 polymer ?
#
loop_
_entity_poly.entity_id
_entity_poly.type
_entity_poly.pdbx_seq_one_letter_code
_entity_poly.pdbx_strand_id
1 'polypeptide(L)'
;VIPAYNEEPTVAQVVSEIPAEAAGLATEVIVVVDGAKDRTAEVAAAAGALVCEVALNRGQGAALKLGYWLARARGAQVIATIDADGQYEPGEIGRVVEPILAGRAEFVSGSRRLGNELTTDRVRHLGVLVFGALISVLVRHRITDPACGIRAMRSDVTAAVTLEQPQYQASELMISAALNGFRMAEVPTTMRDRGVHATGTKKGGNFGYGARFARAALHTWRRDRMAARTRLRPEKIHTS
;
A
#
# COMPACT_ATOMS: atom_id res chain seq x y z
N VAL A 1 6.53 1.68 6.69
CA VAL A 1 7.17 2.07 5.42
C VAL A 1 6.37 3.19 4.79
N ILE A 2 7.05 4.30 4.47
CA ILE A 2 6.46 5.50 3.90
C ILE A 2 7.17 5.78 2.56
N PRO A 3 6.52 5.61 1.41
CA PRO A 3 7.05 6.07 0.13
C PRO A 3 6.85 7.59 0.02
N ALA A 4 7.89 8.36 -0.31
CA ALA A 4 7.84 9.81 -0.38
C ALA A 4 8.46 10.35 -1.67
N TYR A 5 7.81 11.36 -2.28
CA TYR A 5 8.34 12.09 -3.44
C TYR A 5 7.87 13.53 -3.41
N ASN A 6 8.78 14.45 -3.10
CA ASN A 6 8.49 15.88 -2.92
C ASN A 6 7.40 16.13 -1.87
N GLU A 7 7.60 15.58 -0.67
CA GLU A 7 6.69 15.67 0.47
C GLU A 7 7.32 16.41 1.67
N GLU A 8 8.28 17.31 1.38
CA GLU A 8 8.92 18.17 2.41
C GLU A 8 7.90 18.81 3.36
N PRO A 9 6.72 19.32 2.92
CA PRO A 9 5.78 20.00 3.79
C PRO A 9 5.06 19.06 4.79
N THR A 10 4.98 17.76 4.51
CA THR A 10 4.08 16.84 5.22
C THR A 10 4.81 15.67 5.89
N VAL A 11 5.94 15.25 5.36
CA VAL A 11 6.62 14.03 5.82
C VAL A 11 7.01 14.06 7.29
N ALA A 12 7.46 15.23 7.82
CA ALA A 12 7.84 15.34 9.24
C ALA A 12 6.64 15.10 10.17
N GLN A 13 5.48 15.69 9.82
CA GLN A 13 4.26 15.50 10.58
C GLN A 13 3.84 14.02 10.56
N VAL A 14 3.81 13.40 9.38
CA VAL A 14 3.44 11.98 9.25
C VAL A 14 4.36 11.10 10.09
N VAL A 15 5.68 11.31 10.02
CA VAL A 15 6.66 10.54 10.80
C VAL A 15 6.45 10.73 12.30
N SER A 16 6.29 11.98 12.77
CA SER A 16 6.15 12.30 14.21
C SER A 16 4.83 11.83 14.81
N GLU A 17 3.76 11.72 13.99
CA GLU A 17 2.46 11.22 14.44
C GLU A 17 2.37 9.68 14.46
N ILE A 18 3.35 8.96 13.90
CA ILE A 18 3.40 7.49 14.03
C ILE A 18 3.68 7.12 15.48
N PRO A 19 2.82 6.33 16.12
CA PRO A 19 3.05 5.94 17.50
C PRO A 19 4.32 5.07 17.63
N ALA A 20 5.09 5.28 18.70
CA ALA A 20 6.26 4.47 19.02
C ALA A 20 5.92 2.98 19.22
N GLU A 21 4.65 2.69 19.50
CA GLU A 21 4.12 1.34 19.65
C GLU A 21 2.77 1.23 18.93
N ALA A 22 2.58 0.17 18.15
CA ALA A 22 1.34 -0.12 17.44
C ALA A 22 0.86 -1.54 17.80
N ALA A 23 -0.33 -1.64 18.41
CA ALA A 23 -0.93 -2.90 18.86
C ALA A 23 0.03 -3.77 19.71
N GLY A 24 0.83 -3.17 20.58
CA GLY A 24 1.77 -3.87 21.46
C GLY A 24 3.14 -4.18 20.83
N LEU A 25 3.40 -3.73 19.62
CA LEU A 25 4.70 -3.88 18.94
C LEU A 25 5.42 -2.54 18.83
N ALA A 26 6.71 -2.52 19.15
CA ALA A 26 7.58 -1.37 18.89
C ALA A 26 7.59 -1.05 17.38
N THR A 27 7.50 0.23 17.06
CA THR A 27 7.42 0.73 15.68
C THR A 27 8.76 1.34 15.25
N GLU A 28 9.25 0.94 14.08
CA GLU A 28 10.36 1.58 13.39
C GLU A 28 9.86 2.20 12.09
N VAL A 29 10.24 3.44 11.81
CA VAL A 29 9.77 4.16 10.63
C VAL A 29 10.85 4.17 9.55
N ILE A 30 10.52 3.65 8.36
CA ILE A 30 11.39 3.69 7.17
C ILE A 30 10.72 4.57 6.13
N VAL A 31 11.38 5.66 5.74
CA VAL A 31 10.97 6.54 4.64
C VAL A 31 11.82 6.23 3.41
N VAL A 32 11.19 5.87 2.31
CA VAL A 32 11.87 5.69 1.02
C VAL A 32 11.58 6.89 0.14
N VAL A 33 12.60 7.71 -0.07
CA VAL A 33 12.54 8.93 -0.88
C VAL A 33 12.90 8.59 -2.33
N ASP A 34 11.91 8.64 -3.22
CA ASP A 34 12.00 8.16 -4.61
C ASP A 34 12.37 9.31 -5.57
N GLY A 35 13.63 9.78 -5.52
CA GLY A 35 14.17 10.80 -6.41
C GLY A 35 13.56 12.18 -6.19
N ALA A 36 13.26 12.56 -4.96
CA ALA A 36 12.76 13.88 -4.60
C ALA A 36 13.75 14.99 -4.98
N LYS A 37 13.22 16.18 -5.24
CA LYS A 37 14.01 17.37 -5.63
C LYS A 37 14.02 18.46 -4.55
N ASP A 38 13.30 18.21 -3.46
CA ASP A 38 13.18 19.06 -2.28
C ASP A 38 13.92 18.42 -1.09
N ARG A 39 13.72 18.96 0.11
CA ARG A 39 14.37 18.45 1.33
C ARG A 39 13.61 17.32 2.03
N THR A 40 12.78 16.56 1.30
CA THR A 40 12.00 15.45 1.88
C THR A 40 12.86 14.49 2.71
N ALA A 41 14.05 14.10 2.20
CA ALA A 41 14.94 13.17 2.88
C ALA A 41 15.50 13.75 4.19
N GLU A 42 15.99 14.99 4.15
CA GLU A 42 16.52 15.70 5.31
C GLU A 42 15.45 15.86 6.40
N VAL A 43 14.26 16.30 6.00
CA VAL A 43 13.13 16.55 6.90
C VAL A 43 12.63 15.25 7.54
N ALA A 44 12.56 14.16 6.77
CA ALA A 44 12.17 12.85 7.30
C ALA A 44 13.20 12.30 8.30
N ALA A 45 14.51 12.46 8.02
CA ALA A 45 15.57 12.03 8.93
C ALA A 45 15.56 12.84 10.22
N ALA A 46 15.37 14.17 10.13
CA ALA A 46 15.25 15.03 11.31
C ALA A 46 14.04 14.69 12.19
N ALA A 47 12.97 14.16 11.61
CA ALA A 47 11.79 13.65 12.33
C ALA A 47 12.01 12.26 12.97
N GLY A 48 13.18 11.64 12.81
CA GLY A 48 13.55 10.37 13.44
C GLY A 48 13.32 9.12 12.58
N ALA A 49 13.01 9.27 11.29
CA ALA A 49 12.88 8.13 10.40
C ALA A 49 14.24 7.59 9.93
N LEU A 50 14.30 6.30 9.66
CA LEU A 50 15.34 5.72 8.82
C LEU A 50 15.05 6.08 7.37
N VAL A 51 15.94 6.81 6.72
CA VAL A 51 15.75 7.28 5.35
C VAL A 51 16.58 6.46 4.37
N CYS A 52 15.90 5.99 3.32
CA CYS A 52 16.55 5.45 2.13
C CYS A 52 16.23 6.37 0.94
N GLU A 53 17.23 7.06 0.44
CA GLU A 53 17.09 7.96 -0.69
C GLU A 53 17.58 7.29 -1.98
N VAL A 54 16.77 7.36 -3.04
CA VAL A 54 17.12 6.91 -4.39
C VAL A 54 17.24 8.10 -5.33
N ALA A 55 18.26 8.09 -6.19
CA ALA A 55 18.58 9.23 -7.05
C ALA A 55 17.54 9.50 -8.15
N LEU A 56 16.77 8.50 -8.56
CA LEU A 56 15.83 8.59 -9.68
C LEU A 56 14.43 8.19 -9.24
N ASN A 57 13.43 8.98 -9.60
CA ASN A 57 12.03 8.61 -9.41
C ASN A 57 11.65 7.40 -10.28
N ARG A 58 11.31 6.30 -9.63
CA ARG A 58 10.90 5.04 -10.25
C ARG A 58 9.43 4.70 -9.96
N GLY A 59 8.74 5.57 -9.23
CA GLY A 59 7.35 5.45 -8.84
C GLY A 59 7.14 4.75 -7.50
N GLN A 60 5.98 5.02 -6.91
CA GLN A 60 5.61 4.57 -5.57
C GLN A 60 5.74 3.04 -5.39
N GLY A 61 5.46 2.24 -6.43
CA GLY A 61 5.62 0.79 -6.39
C GLY A 61 7.07 0.35 -6.15
N ALA A 62 8.04 1.03 -6.78
CA ALA A 62 9.46 0.74 -6.60
C ALA A 62 9.93 1.15 -5.18
N ALA A 63 9.48 2.30 -4.70
CA ALA A 63 9.75 2.77 -3.34
C ALA A 63 9.21 1.80 -2.27
N LEU A 64 7.97 1.32 -2.43
CA LEU A 64 7.38 0.34 -1.52
C LEU A 64 8.15 -1.00 -1.55
N LYS A 65 8.50 -1.49 -2.74
CA LYS A 65 9.28 -2.72 -2.88
C LYS A 65 10.61 -2.64 -2.14
N LEU A 66 11.31 -1.52 -2.28
CA LEU A 66 12.57 -1.26 -1.56
C LEU A 66 12.33 -1.17 -0.04
N GLY A 67 11.32 -0.42 0.38
CA GLY A 67 10.95 -0.30 1.80
C GLY A 67 10.57 -1.63 2.44
N TYR A 68 9.84 -2.49 1.73
CA TYR A 68 9.52 -3.85 2.22
C TYR A 68 10.77 -4.72 2.33
N TRP A 69 11.69 -4.62 1.37
CA TRP A 69 12.96 -5.34 1.45
C TRP A 69 13.78 -4.88 2.65
N LEU A 70 13.91 -3.56 2.86
CA LEU A 70 14.60 -2.99 4.01
C LEU A 70 13.97 -3.43 5.33
N ALA A 71 12.64 -3.36 5.46
CA ALA A 71 11.94 -3.77 6.66
C ALA A 71 12.17 -5.26 6.98
N ARG A 72 12.12 -6.13 5.97
CA ARG A 72 12.46 -7.56 6.16
C ARG A 72 13.91 -7.76 6.58
N ALA A 73 14.84 -7.07 5.95
CA ALA A 73 16.27 -7.16 6.27
C ALA A 73 16.56 -6.72 7.71
N ARG A 74 15.71 -5.87 8.29
CA ARG A 74 15.76 -5.45 9.69
C ARG A 74 14.96 -6.36 10.64
N GLY A 75 14.40 -7.45 10.15
CA GLY A 75 13.70 -8.44 10.97
C GLY A 75 12.24 -8.10 11.27
N ALA A 76 11.63 -7.17 10.55
CA ALA A 76 10.21 -6.84 10.75
C ALA A 76 9.31 -8.07 10.51
N GLN A 77 8.47 -8.40 11.48
CA GLN A 77 7.47 -9.47 11.38
C GLN A 77 6.18 -8.97 10.71
N VAL A 78 5.79 -7.74 11.02
CA VAL A 78 4.65 -7.04 10.42
C VAL A 78 5.16 -5.75 9.78
N ILE A 79 4.70 -5.46 8.58
CA ILE A 79 5.06 -4.27 7.82
C ILE A 79 3.78 -3.48 7.56
N ALA A 80 3.71 -2.27 8.11
CA ALA A 80 2.66 -1.31 7.80
C ALA A 80 3.14 -0.31 6.74
N THR A 81 2.22 0.19 5.93
CA THR A 81 2.43 1.31 5.00
C THR A 81 1.45 2.43 5.25
N ILE A 82 1.91 3.65 5.04
CA ILE A 82 1.09 4.86 5.01
C ILE A 82 1.68 5.84 4.00
N ASP A 83 0.84 6.62 3.33
CA ASP A 83 1.28 7.64 2.38
C ASP A 83 1.88 8.85 3.12
N ALA A 84 2.87 9.53 2.50
CA ALA A 84 3.59 10.67 3.08
C ALA A 84 2.80 11.99 3.05
N ASP A 85 1.65 12.04 2.36
CA ASP A 85 0.89 13.27 2.08
C ASP A 85 -0.03 13.76 3.23
N GLY A 86 0.02 13.08 4.37
CA GLY A 86 -0.75 13.44 5.57
C GLY A 86 -2.27 13.21 5.48
N GLN A 87 -2.75 12.56 4.42
CA GLN A 87 -4.20 12.30 4.27
C GLN A 87 -4.73 11.20 5.20
N TYR A 88 -3.89 10.28 5.63
CA TYR A 88 -4.27 9.22 6.57
C TYR A 88 -3.80 9.54 7.98
N GLU A 89 -4.54 9.04 8.96
CA GLU A 89 -4.20 9.17 10.38
C GLU A 89 -3.11 8.17 10.77
N PRO A 90 -1.87 8.59 11.11
CA PRO A 90 -0.82 7.65 11.51
C PRO A 90 -1.17 6.86 12.77
N GLY A 91 -1.95 7.43 13.68
CA GLY A 91 -2.45 6.74 14.88
C GLY A 91 -3.33 5.53 14.59
N GLU A 92 -3.90 5.42 13.37
CA GLU A 92 -4.71 4.28 12.97
C GLU A 92 -3.89 3.04 12.53
N ILE A 93 -2.55 3.14 12.49
CA ILE A 93 -1.67 1.99 12.16
C ILE A 93 -1.97 0.79 13.07
N GLY A 94 -2.22 1.00 14.34
CA GLY A 94 -2.61 -0.08 15.26
C GLY A 94 -3.84 -0.86 14.82
N ARG A 95 -4.82 -0.19 14.18
CA ARG A 95 -6.06 -0.85 13.67
C ARG A 95 -5.79 -1.81 12.52
N VAL A 96 -4.84 -1.50 11.62
CA VAL A 96 -4.48 -2.41 10.52
C VAL A 96 -3.53 -3.52 10.97
N VAL A 97 -2.77 -3.32 12.05
CA VAL A 97 -1.84 -4.31 12.63
C VAL A 97 -2.58 -5.34 13.48
N GLU A 98 -3.56 -4.93 14.27
CA GLU A 98 -4.26 -5.77 15.25
C GLU A 98 -4.85 -7.07 14.65
N PRO A 99 -5.55 -7.10 13.50
CA PRO A 99 -6.08 -8.33 12.94
C PRO A 99 -4.99 -9.34 12.53
N ILE A 100 -3.77 -8.86 12.23
CA ILE A 100 -2.63 -9.72 11.92
C ILE A 100 -2.13 -10.40 13.17
N LEU A 101 -1.94 -9.65 14.25
CA LEU A 101 -1.49 -10.19 15.53
C LEU A 101 -2.49 -11.16 16.14
N ALA A 102 -3.78 -10.91 15.95
CA ALA A 102 -4.87 -11.81 16.35
C ALA A 102 -4.99 -13.06 15.45
N GLY A 103 -4.13 -13.22 14.44
CA GLY A 103 -4.14 -14.36 13.51
C GLY A 103 -5.38 -14.41 12.60
N ARG A 104 -6.14 -13.32 12.49
CA ARG A 104 -7.37 -13.26 11.66
C ARG A 104 -7.08 -12.99 10.19
N ALA A 105 -5.96 -12.33 9.89
CA ALA A 105 -5.54 -12.02 8.52
C ALA A 105 -4.01 -12.01 8.41
N GLU A 106 -3.50 -12.16 7.19
CA GLU A 106 -2.10 -11.93 6.84
C GLU A 106 -1.89 -10.61 6.11
N PHE A 107 -2.95 -10.06 5.49
CA PHE A 107 -2.98 -8.76 4.84
C PHE A 107 -4.21 -7.98 5.30
N VAL A 108 -4.01 -6.75 5.75
CA VAL A 108 -5.09 -5.86 6.19
C VAL A 108 -4.97 -4.53 5.46
N SER A 109 -6.04 -4.09 4.83
CA SER A 109 -6.16 -2.76 4.23
C SER A 109 -7.10 -1.89 5.04
N GLY A 110 -6.78 -0.62 5.17
CA GLY A 110 -7.79 0.34 5.56
C GLY A 110 -8.88 0.46 4.50
N SER A 111 -10.06 0.87 4.90
CA SER A 111 -11.15 1.21 4.00
C SER A 111 -11.82 2.50 4.44
N ARG A 112 -11.78 3.50 3.57
CA ARG A 112 -12.48 4.78 3.75
C ARG A 112 -13.99 4.59 3.74
N ARG A 113 -14.46 3.57 3.05
CA ARG A 113 -15.89 3.23 2.96
C ARG A 113 -16.46 2.57 4.21
N LEU A 114 -15.62 1.91 4.97
CA LEU A 114 -15.99 1.37 6.29
C LEU A 114 -15.80 2.41 7.40
N GLY A 115 -14.95 3.41 7.16
CA GLY A 115 -14.65 4.51 8.05
C GLY A 115 -15.25 5.84 7.58
N ASN A 116 -14.46 6.90 7.70
CA ASN A 116 -14.86 8.27 7.35
C ASN A 116 -14.00 8.82 6.22
N GLU A 117 -14.65 9.13 5.10
CA GLU A 117 -14.02 9.90 4.03
C GLU A 117 -14.54 11.35 4.11
N LEU A 118 -13.65 12.26 4.49
CA LEU A 118 -13.99 13.69 4.63
C LEU A 118 -13.96 14.45 3.30
N THR A 119 -13.63 13.76 2.20
CA THR A 119 -13.60 14.38 0.86
C THR A 119 -14.97 14.36 0.21
N THR A 120 -15.34 15.44 -0.50
CA THR A 120 -16.65 15.62 -1.15
C THR A 120 -16.66 15.19 -2.62
N ASP A 121 -15.60 14.60 -3.15
CA ASP A 121 -15.48 14.23 -4.57
C ASP A 121 -16.31 12.98 -4.92
N ARG A 122 -17.53 13.21 -5.45
CA ARG A 122 -18.47 12.17 -5.87
C ARG A 122 -17.92 11.26 -6.98
N VAL A 123 -17.10 11.80 -7.88
CA VAL A 123 -16.52 11.03 -8.99
C VAL A 123 -15.49 10.04 -8.46
N ARG A 124 -14.70 10.45 -7.48
CA ARG A 124 -13.77 9.59 -6.76
C ARG A 124 -14.50 8.46 -6.04
N HIS A 125 -15.60 8.77 -5.35
CA HIS A 125 -16.44 7.77 -4.67
C HIS A 125 -16.96 6.70 -5.64
N LEU A 126 -17.51 7.11 -6.79
CA LEU A 126 -17.99 6.18 -7.81
C LEU A 126 -16.85 5.33 -8.36
N GLY A 127 -15.69 5.93 -8.59
CA GLY A 127 -14.48 5.20 -9.02
C GLY A 127 -14.09 4.10 -8.05
N VAL A 128 -14.05 4.40 -6.73
CA VAL A 128 -13.72 3.42 -5.69
C VAL A 128 -14.73 2.26 -5.68
N LEU A 129 -16.03 2.55 -5.86
CA LEU A 129 -17.08 1.53 -5.95
C LEU A 129 -16.86 0.58 -7.13
N VAL A 130 -16.69 1.13 -8.33
CA VAL A 130 -16.52 0.35 -9.56
C VAL A 130 -15.26 -0.49 -9.49
N PHE A 131 -14.15 0.08 -9.03
CA PHE A 131 -12.88 -0.62 -8.92
C PHE A 131 -12.88 -1.66 -7.80
N GLY A 132 -13.54 -1.37 -6.67
CA GLY A 132 -13.74 -2.34 -5.60
C GLY A 132 -14.53 -3.56 -6.09
N ALA A 133 -15.63 -3.33 -6.83
CA ALA A 133 -16.41 -4.41 -7.44
C ALA A 133 -15.58 -5.23 -8.45
N LEU A 134 -14.84 -4.58 -9.34
CA LEU A 134 -13.96 -5.25 -10.30
C LEU A 134 -12.95 -6.16 -9.59
N ILE A 135 -12.22 -5.64 -8.61
CA ILE A 135 -11.22 -6.43 -7.89
C ILE A 135 -11.89 -7.55 -7.10
N SER A 136 -13.03 -7.28 -6.44
CA SER A 136 -13.77 -8.30 -5.70
C SER A 136 -14.12 -9.51 -6.56
N VAL A 137 -14.56 -9.28 -7.80
CA VAL A 137 -14.84 -10.36 -8.76
C VAL A 137 -13.57 -11.12 -9.15
N LEU A 138 -12.48 -10.40 -9.42
CA LEU A 138 -11.21 -10.99 -9.83
C LEU A 138 -10.60 -11.90 -8.75
N VAL A 139 -10.64 -11.47 -7.48
CA VAL A 139 -10.02 -12.18 -6.36
C VAL A 139 -11.00 -13.06 -5.57
N ARG A 140 -12.30 -13.01 -5.89
CA ARG A 140 -13.38 -13.72 -5.17
C ARG A 140 -13.43 -13.40 -3.68
N HIS A 141 -13.08 -12.19 -3.32
CA HIS A 141 -13.11 -11.67 -1.96
C HIS A 141 -13.71 -10.25 -2.00
N ARG A 142 -14.57 -9.92 -1.03
CA ARG A 142 -15.18 -8.58 -0.98
C ARG A 142 -14.13 -7.52 -0.66
N ILE A 143 -13.91 -6.59 -1.57
CA ILE A 143 -13.02 -5.44 -1.43
C ILE A 143 -13.86 -4.17 -1.51
N THR A 144 -13.77 -3.33 -0.50
CA THR A 144 -14.54 -2.09 -0.43
C THR A 144 -13.72 -0.87 -0.84
N ASP A 145 -12.39 -0.88 -0.62
CA ASP A 145 -11.49 0.21 -0.97
C ASP A 145 -10.14 -0.28 -1.52
N PRO A 146 -10.03 -0.47 -2.85
CA PRO A 146 -8.82 -1.01 -3.47
C PRO A 146 -7.66 -0.01 -3.56
N ALA A 147 -7.85 1.24 -3.15
CA ALA A 147 -6.88 2.32 -3.30
C ALA A 147 -6.50 3.00 -1.97
N CYS A 148 -6.80 2.37 -0.84
CA CYS A 148 -6.43 2.89 0.46
C CYS A 148 -4.91 2.90 0.65
N GLY A 149 -4.34 4.00 1.15
CA GLY A 149 -2.90 4.17 1.37
C GLY A 149 -2.39 3.56 2.68
N ILE A 150 -3.28 3.34 3.67
CA ILE A 150 -2.90 2.70 4.93
C ILE A 150 -3.22 1.21 4.90
N ARG A 151 -2.24 0.38 5.20
CA ARG A 151 -2.36 -1.07 5.24
C ARG A 151 -1.25 -1.71 6.06
N ALA A 152 -1.46 -2.95 6.50
CA ALA A 152 -0.44 -3.76 7.14
C ALA A 152 -0.45 -5.20 6.60
N MET A 153 0.67 -5.87 6.67
CA MET A 153 0.80 -7.25 6.25
C MET A 153 1.94 -7.95 6.98
N ARG A 154 1.84 -9.25 7.06
CA ARG A 154 2.97 -10.06 7.52
C ARG A 154 4.15 -9.90 6.55
N SER A 155 5.34 -10.05 7.09
CA SER A 155 6.59 -9.92 6.34
C SER A 155 6.68 -10.88 5.14
N ASP A 156 6.19 -12.10 5.29
CA ASP A 156 6.16 -13.12 4.23
C ASP A 156 5.22 -12.76 3.07
N VAL A 157 4.13 -12.04 3.31
CA VAL A 157 3.28 -11.50 2.24
C VAL A 157 4.10 -10.61 1.31
N THR A 158 4.92 -9.70 1.87
CA THR A 158 5.76 -8.78 1.09
C THR A 158 6.86 -9.50 0.30
N ALA A 159 7.25 -10.70 0.72
CA ALA A 159 8.20 -11.54 -0.01
C ALA A 159 7.56 -12.31 -1.16
N ALA A 160 6.28 -12.69 -1.00
CA ALA A 160 5.54 -13.49 -1.97
C ALA A 160 4.91 -12.67 -3.11
N VAL A 161 4.65 -11.37 -2.88
CA VAL A 161 3.99 -10.51 -3.87
C VAL A 161 4.99 -9.88 -4.84
N THR A 162 4.54 -9.69 -6.08
CA THR A 162 5.31 -9.00 -7.11
C THR A 162 4.69 -7.64 -7.38
N LEU A 163 5.47 -6.56 -7.22
CA LEU A 163 5.07 -5.18 -7.51
C LEU A 163 5.79 -4.70 -8.77
N GLU A 164 5.04 -4.48 -9.83
CA GLU A 164 5.53 -3.99 -11.14
C GLU A 164 4.88 -2.67 -11.54
N GLN A 165 3.70 -2.36 -10.95
CA GLN A 165 2.96 -1.16 -11.30
C GLN A 165 3.55 0.08 -10.61
N PRO A 166 3.98 1.09 -11.36
CA PRO A 166 4.53 2.31 -10.76
C PRO A 166 3.47 3.16 -10.05
N GLN A 167 2.20 3.03 -10.42
CA GLN A 167 1.13 3.93 -9.97
C GLN A 167 -0.05 3.24 -9.24
N TYR A 168 -0.34 1.96 -9.54
CA TYR A 168 -1.53 1.25 -9.00
C TYR A 168 -1.14 0.13 -8.01
N GLN A 169 -0.04 0.31 -7.34
CA GLN A 169 0.58 -0.66 -6.43
C GLN A 169 -0.34 -1.12 -5.28
N ALA A 170 -1.26 -0.27 -4.82
CA ALA A 170 -2.22 -0.65 -3.79
C ALA A 170 -3.10 -1.81 -4.23
N SER A 171 -3.68 -1.68 -5.43
CA SER A 171 -4.52 -2.72 -6.01
C SER A 171 -3.71 -3.93 -6.46
N GLU A 172 -2.50 -3.71 -6.98
CA GLU A 172 -1.58 -4.78 -7.35
C GLU A 172 -1.24 -5.65 -6.15
N LEU A 173 -0.83 -5.03 -5.04
CA LEU A 173 -0.50 -5.72 -3.80
C LEU A 173 -1.66 -6.55 -3.28
N MET A 174 -2.87 -5.97 -3.29
CA MET A 174 -4.10 -6.62 -2.83
C MET A 174 -4.47 -7.84 -3.70
N ILE A 175 -4.43 -7.68 -5.04
CA ILE A 175 -4.71 -8.77 -5.98
C ILE A 175 -3.66 -9.89 -5.81
N SER A 176 -2.39 -9.52 -5.70
CA SER A 176 -1.30 -10.47 -5.55
C SER A 176 -1.40 -11.24 -4.23
N ALA A 177 -1.68 -10.57 -3.11
CA ALA A 177 -1.89 -11.21 -1.82
C ALA A 177 -3.04 -12.21 -1.86
N ALA A 178 -4.20 -11.82 -2.42
CA ALA A 178 -5.36 -12.69 -2.55
C ALA A 178 -5.09 -13.93 -3.40
N LEU A 179 -4.41 -13.78 -4.54
CA LEU A 179 -4.10 -14.89 -5.46
C LEU A 179 -3.00 -15.82 -4.93
N ASN A 180 -2.17 -15.35 -4.01
CA ASN A 180 -1.23 -16.20 -3.26
C ASN A 180 -1.89 -16.90 -2.05
N GLY A 181 -3.20 -16.70 -1.82
CA GLY A 181 -3.96 -17.42 -0.80
C GLY A 181 -3.87 -16.81 0.61
N PHE A 182 -3.34 -15.61 0.76
CA PHE A 182 -3.30 -14.92 2.04
C PHE A 182 -4.70 -14.47 2.47
N ARG A 183 -5.02 -14.65 3.75
CA ARG A 183 -6.28 -14.16 4.34
C ARG A 183 -6.22 -12.64 4.43
N MET A 184 -7.27 -12.02 3.92
CA MET A 184 -7.38 -10.57 3.82
C MET A 184 -8.50 -10.05 4.72
N ALA A 185 -8.30 -8.86 5.27
CA ALA A 185 -9.33 -8.12 5.99
C ALA A 185 -9.28 -6.63 5.62
N GLU A 186 -10.41 -5.94 5.79
CA GLU A 186 -10.49 -4.49 5.74
C GLU A 186 -10.96 -3.95 7.07
N VAL A 187 -10.38 -2.82 7.50
CA VAL A 187 -10.75 -2.12 8.72
C VAL A 187 -11.11 -0.66 8.40
N PRO A 188 -12.02 -0.03 9.15
CA PRO A 188 -12.38 1.36 8.95
C PRO A 188 -11.16 2.27 9.18
N THR A 189 -10.94 3.22 8.25
CA THR A 189 -9.90 4.25 8.35
C THR A 189 -10.46 5.61 7.98
N THR A 190 -9.82 6.65 8.51
CA THR A 190 -10.16 8.04 8.24
C THR A 190 -9.22 8.59 7.18
N MET A 191 -9.79 9.27 6.18
CA MET A 191 -9.03 10.04 5.21
C MET A 191 -9.40 11.52 5.35
N ARG A 192 -8.41 12.32 5.70
CA ARG A 192 -8.52 13.79 5.77
C ARG A 192 -8.50 14.40 4.37
N ASP A 193 -9.00 15.61 4.25
CA ASP A 193 -8.83 16.38 3.02
C ASP A 193 -7.36 16.79 2.85
N ARG A 194 -6.89 16.86 1.61
CA ARG A 194 -5.55 17.39 1.33
C ARG A 194 -5.55 18.86 1.70
N GLY A 195 -4.73 19.24 2.69
CA GLY A 195 -4.49 20.64 3.02
C GLY A 195 -3.96 21.45 1.83
N VAL A 196 -3.82 22.75 2.01
CA VAL A 196 -3.40 23.74 0.98
C VAL A 196 -2.05 23.43 0.30
N HIS A 197 -1.27 22.50 0.83
CA HIS A 197 0.08 22.12 0.36
C HIS A 197 0.10 20.99 -0.67
N ALA A 198 -1.04 20.55 -1.20
CA ALA A 198 -1.09 19.47 -2.19
C ALA A 198 -0.39 19.86 -3.51
N THR A 199 0.89 19.58 -3.60
CA THR A 199 1.68 19.67 -4.83
C THR A 199 1.45 18.42 -5.67
N GLY A 200 0.41 18.38 -6.44
CA GLY A 200 0.21 17.27 -7.38
C GLY A 200 -1.23 17.05 -7.79
N THR A 201 -1.72 17.89 -8.68
CA THR A 201 -2.89 17.57 -9.49
C THR A 201 -2.57 16.32 -10.31
N LYS A 202 -3.26 15.19 -10.02
CA LYS A 202 -3.24 14.03 -10.92
C LYS A 202 -3.75 14.48 -12.29
N LYS A 203 -2.84 14.86 -13.18
CA LYS A 203 -3.14 15.26 -14.57
C LYS A 203 -3.62 14.00 -15.31
N GLY A 204 -4.91 13.91 -15.56
CA GLY A 204 -5.50 12.89 -16.40
C GLY A 204 -7.02 12.90 -16.22
N GLY A 205 -7.78 13.04 -17.32
CA GLY A 205 -9.24 12.97 -17.26
C GLY A 205 -9.70 11.65 -16.60
N ASN A 206 -10.76 11.71 -15.82
CA ASN A 206 -11.26 10.60 -15.00
C ASN A 206 -11.49 9.29 -15.78
N PHE A 207 -11.86 9.36 -17.05
CA PHE A 207 -12.10 8.19 -17.89
C PHE A 207 -10.80 7.46 -18.27
N GLY A 208 -9.76 8.21 -18.66
CA GLY A 208 -8.44 7.63 -18.98
C GLY A 208 -7.74 7.01 -17.76
N TYR A 209 -7.97 7.55 -16.57
CA TYR A 209 -7.49 6.97 -15.32
C TYR A 209 -8.15 5.61 -15.05
N GLY A 210 -9.48 5.53 -15.20
CA GLY A 210 -10.24 4.31 -15.00
C GLY A 210 -9.82 3.16 -15.92
N ALA A 211 -9.62 3.46 -17.21
CA ALA A 211 -9.17 2.46 -18.18
C ALA A 211 -7.76 1.94 -17.87
N ARG A 212 -6.84 2.83 -17.47
CA ARG A 212 -5.48 2.42 -17.06
C ARG A 212 -5.51 1.57 -15.79
N PHE A 213 -6.33 1.94 -14.80
CA PHE A 213 -6.52 1.16 -13.58
C PHE A 213 -7.03 -0.25 -13.88
N ALA A 214 -8.12 -0.37 -14.66
CA ALA A 214 -8.70 -1.65 -15.04
C ALA A 214 -7.69 -2.53 -15.78
N ARG A 215 -6.91 -1.94 -16.71
CA ARG A 215 -5.85 -2.66 -17.42
C ARG A 215 -4.75 -3.15 -16.49
N ALA A 216 -4.31 -2.34 -15.54
CA ALA A 216 -3.31 -2.72 -14.54
C ALA A 216 -3.81 -3.87 -13.64
N ALA A 217 -5.05 -3.77 -13.15
CA ALA A 217 -5.68 -4.81 -12.33
C ALA A 217 -5.82 -6.15 -13.08
N LEU A 218 -6.28 -6.11 -14.33
CA LEU A 218 -6.40 -7.31 -15.17
C LEU A 218 -5.04 -7.91 -15.53
N HIS A 219 -4.02 -7.08 -15.80
CA HIS A 219 -2.67 -7.53 -16.04
C HIS A 219 -2.11 -8.27 -14.83
N THR A 220 -2.17 -7.65 -13.64
CA THR A 220 -1.74 -8.26 -12.38
C THR A 220 -2.46 -9.59 -12.12
N TRP A 221 -3.79 -9.60 -12.25
CA TRP A 221 -4.58 -10.80 -12.06
C TRP A 221 -4.18 -11.95 -13.01
N ARG A 222 -3.97 -11.66 -14.29
CA ARG A 222 -3.53 -12.68 -15.26
C ARG A 222 -2.15 -13.22 -14.93
N ARG A 223 -1.19 -12.35 -14.65
CA ARG A 223 0.19 -12.70 -14.27
C ARG A 223 0.19 -13.64 -13.06
N ASP A 224 -0.44 -13.23 -11.98
CA ASP A 224 -0.37 -13.96 -10.72
C ASP A 224 -1.21 -15.22 -10.73
N ARG A 225 -2.35 -15.23 -11.46
CA ARG A 225 -3.13 -16.44 -11.66
C ARG A 225 -2.38 -17.50 -12.48
N MET A 226 -1.59 -17.08 -13.47
CA MET A 226 -0.74 -18.02 -14.21
C MET A 226 0.37 -18.59 -13.31
N ALA A 227 1.04 -17.73 -12.53
CA ALA A 227 2.07 -18.16 -11.60
C ALA A 227 1.53 -19.13 -10.52
N ALA A 228 0.35 -18.86 -9.97
CA ALA A 228 -0.32 -19.76 -9.02
C ALA A 228 -0.64 -21.11 -9.63
N ARG A 229 -1.10 -21.16 -10.88
CA ARG A 229 -1.37 -22.44 -11.59
C ARG A 229 -0.11 -23.24 -11.85
N THR A 230 1.02 -22.59 -12.12
CA THR A 230 2.30 -23.27 -12.32
C THR A 230 2.83 -23.90 -11.04
N ARG A 231 2.67 -23.20 -9.89
CA ARG A 231 3.04 -23.71 -8.56
C ARG A 231 2.22 -24.95 -8.15
N LEU A 232 0.98 -25.07 -8.62
CA LEU A 232 0.06 -26.17 -8.30
C LEU A 232 0.18 -27.36 -9.24
N ARG A 233 1.00 -27.30 -10.30
CA ARG A 233 1.29 -28.47 -11.13
C ARG A 233 2.39 -29.29 -10.45
N PRO A 234 2.09 -30.53 -10.00
CA PRO A 234 3.13 -31.43 -9.52
C PRO A 234 4.10 -31.67 -10.69
N GLU A 235 5.41 -31.57 -10.42
CA GLU A 235 6.43 -32.06 -11.35
C GLU A 235 6.06 -33.51 -11.70
N LYS A 236 5.82 -33.76 -12.98
CA LYS A 236 5.78 -35.14 -13.48
C LYS A 236 7.18 -35.68 -13.31
N ILE A 237 7.40 -36.41 -12.23
CA ILE A 237 8.61 -37.21 -12.07
C ILE A 237 8.61 -38.18 -13.24
N HIS A 238 9.45 -37.91 -14.24
CA HIS A 238 9.79 -38.91 -15.24
C HIS A 238 10.67 -39.98 -14.53
N THR A 239 10.03 -41.02 -14.05
CA THR A 239 10.72 -42.29 -13.74
C THR A 239 11.13 -42.89 -15.06
N SER A 240 12.42 -42.78 -15.35
CA SER A 240 13.13 -43.57 -16.39
C SER A 240 13.46 -44.93 -15.84
#